data_551f3853f16e8b4981dbae5542cbea77
#
_entry.id   551f3853f16e8b4981dbae5542cbea77
#
_cell.length_a   1.000
_cell.length_b   1.000
_cell.length_c   1.000
_cell.angle_alpha   90.00
_cell.angle_beta   90.00
_cell.angle_gamma   90.00
#
_symmetry.space_group_name_H-M   'P 1'
#
loop_
_entity.id
_entity.type
_entity.pdbx_description
1 polymer ?
#
loop_
_entity_poly.entity_id
_entity_poly.type
_entity_poly.pdbx_seq_one_letter_code
_entity_poly.pdbx_strand_id
1 'polypeptide(L)'
;IVGEASGLPRKRKIIFHSYLLTPISYLLEGGSIMFLNIVTADGAAEERVIREMKARAAGARGDIEQIVRGVMADVQERGWDAVVEYAEKFDGKAPYIVEPSVLDAAYDACDPKLISALEKAAANIRDYHEQMLVKTWEWNRSKGETLGQTVRGLARVGIYVPGGTAAYPSTVLMDVIPAKVAGVGQI
;
A
#
# COMPACT_ATOMS: atom_id res chain seq x y z
N ILE A 1 -18.83 12.20 -14.10
CA ILE A 1 -20.12 12.27 -14.84
C ILE A 1 -20.59 13.69 -14.71
N VAL A 2 -20.57 14.47 -15.76
CA VAL A 2 -21.27 15.76 -15.86
C VAL A 2 -22.06 15.74 -17.15
N GLY A 3 -23.32 16.10 -17.01
CA GLY A 3 -24.37 15.91 -17.97
C GLY A 3 -24.39 16.84 -19.17
N GLU A 4 -25.24 16.46 -20.03
CA GLU A 4 -25.85 16.86 -21.27
C GLU A 4 -25.74 18.29 -21.77
N ALA A 5 -25.38 18.41 -23.06
CA ALA A 5 -26.09 19.25 -24.05
C ALA A 5 -25.73 18.86 -25.50
N SER A 6 -26.78 18.51 -26.24
CA SER A 6 -27.03 18.65 -27.70
C SER A 6 -25.97 18.28 -28.74
N GLY A 7 -26.19 17.17 -29.45
CA GLY A 7 -26.15 17.14 -30.93
C GLY A 7 -24.81 16.89 -31.64
N LEU A 8 -23.69 16.63 -30.98
CA LEU A 8 -22.40 16.29 -31.62
C LEU A 8 -21.93 14.88 -31.22
N PRO A 9 -21.20 14.15 -32.06
CA PRO A 9 -20.70 12.81 -31.70
C PRO A 9 -19.88 12.93 -30.42
N ARG A 10 -20.29 12.23 -29.38
CA ARG A 10 -19.70 12.29 -28.04
C ARG A 10 -18.27 11.77 -28.09
N LYS A 11 -17.29 12.66 -28.21
CA LYS A 11 -15.88 12.33 -27.94
C LYS A 11 -15.75 12.06 -26.44
N ARG A 12 -15.60 10.81 -26.07
CA ARG A 12 -15.35 10.42 -24.67
C ARG A 12 -13.95 10.87 -24.28
N LYS A 13 -13.83 11.74 -23.27
CA LYS A 13 -12.55 12.08 -22.68
C LYS A 13 -12.22 11.03 -21.62
N ILE A 14 -11.12 10.32 -21.79
CA ILE A 14 -10.59 9.38 -20.81
C ILE A 14 -9.48 10.10 -20.06
N ILE A 15 -9.60 10.19 -18.74
CA ILE A 15 -8.61 10.83 -17.86
C ILE A 15 -7.75 9.71 -17.26
N PHE A 16 -6.47 9.71 -17.58
CA PHE A 16 -5.50 8.80 -16.97
C PHE A 16 -4.75 9.53 -15.86
N HIS A 17 -4.77 8.97 -14.65
CA HIS A 17 -3.93 9.43 -13.56
C HIS A 17 -2.60 8.68 -13.62
N SER A 18 -1.54 9.36 -14.04
CA SER A 18 -0.21 8.75 -14.05
C SER A 18 0.47 8.91 -12.69
N TYR A 19 0.50 7.86 -11.90
CA TYR A 19 1.45 7.74 -10.80
C TYR A 19 2.84 7.45 -11.39
N LEU A 20 3.53 8.46 -11.87
CA LEU A 20 4.92 8.35 -12.30
C LEU A 20 5.77 9.23 -11.41
N LEU A 21 6.68 8.59 -10.68
CA LEU A 21 7.86 9.18 -10.07
C LEU A 21 8.83 9.64 -11.18
N THR A 22 8.46 10.68 -11.90
CA THR A 22 9.39 11.47 -12.68
C THR A 22 9.50 12.83 -12.03
N PRO A 23 10.70 13.44 -11.94
CA PRO A 23 10.84 14.77 -11.38
C PRO A 23 9.90 15.71 -12.12
N ILE A 24 9.08 16.40 -11.34
CA ILE A 24 8.12 17.38 -11.81
C ILE A 24 8.90 18.52 -12.45
N SER A 25 9.09 18.47 -13.77
CA SER A 25 9.48 19.65 -14.53
C SER A 25 8.25 20.53 -14.65
N TYR A 26 8.23 21.61 -13.88
CA TYR A 26 7.24 22.67 -13.96
C TYR A 26 7.40 23.39 -15.31
N LEU A 27 6.53 23.14 -16.26
CA LEU A 27 6.34 24.02 -17.40
C LEU A 27 5.25 25.02 -17.01
N LEU A 28 5.70 26.22 -16.62
CA LEU A 28 4.85 27.38 -16.48
C LEU A 28 4.65 28.02 -17.85
N GLU A 29 3.58 27.69 -18.55
CA GLU A 29 2.99 28.56 -19.53
C GLU A 29 1.53 28.83 -19.11
N GLY A 30 1.25 30.09 -18.76
CA GLY A 30 -0.12 30.59 -18.59
C GLY A 30 -0.83 30.21 -17.29
N GLY A 31 -0.14 29.99 -16.17
CA GLY A 31 -0.75 30.02 -14.82
C GLY A 31 -1.60 28.80 -14.44
N SER A 32 -1.59 27.69 -15.17
CA SER A 32 -2.30 26.46 -14.83
C SER A 32 -1.33 25.29 -14.67
N ILE A 33 -1.30 24.70 -13.48
CA ILE A 33 -0.55 23.47 -13.20
C ILE A 33 -1.39 22.30 -13.76
N MET A 34 -0.96 21.72 -14.88
CA MET A 34 -1.67 20.61 -15.49
C MET A 34 -1.13 19.28 -14.95
N PHE A 35 -1.76 18.71 -13.93
CA PHE A 35 -1.40 17.40 -13.34
C PHE A 35 -1.98 16.20 -14.09
N LEU A 36 -2.77 16.43 -15.14
CA LEU A 36 -3.51 15.38 -15.82
C LEU A 36 -3.15 15.34 -17.30
N ASN A 37 -2.77 14.16 -17.80
CA ASN A 37 -2.66 13.92 -19.22
C ASN A 37 -4.05 13.57 -19.77
N ILE A 38 -4.65 14.50 -20.52
CA ILE A 38 -5.99 14.33 -21.09
C ILE A 38 -5.81 13.83 -22.54
N VAL A 39 -6.25 12.60 -22.79
CA VAL A 39 -6.26 12.02 -24.12
C VAL A 39 -7.69 12.02 -24.66
N THR A 40 -7.89 12.59 -25.85
CA THR A 40 -9.17 12.48 -26.53
C THR A 40 -9.28 11.12 -27.18
N ALA A 41 -10.30 10.35 -26.80
CA ALA A 41 -10.55 9.03 -27.35
C ALA A 41 -11.01 9.15 -28.81
N ASP A 42 -10.20 8.64 -29.73
CA ASP A 42 -10.46 8.58 -31.18
C ASP A 42 -10.31 7.15 -31.74
N GLY A 43 -10.16 6.16 -30.87
CA GLY A 43 -9.90 4.76 -31.20
C GLY A 43 -8.41 4.42 -31.26
N ALA A 44 -7.54 5.35 -31.60
CA ALA A 44 -6.10 5.10 -31.75
C ALA A 44 -5.24 5.68 -30.60
N ALA A 45 -5.61 6.85 -30.11
CA ALA A 45 -4.85 7.53 -29.06
C ALA A 45 -4.94 6.80 -27.71
N GLU A 46 -6.12 6.37 -27.32
CA GLU A 46 -6.32 5.58 -26.10
C GLU A 46 -5.68 4.19 -26.21
N GLU A 47 -5.76 3.52 -27.36
CA GLU A 47 -5.11 2.22 -27.55
C GLU A 47 -3.59 2.33 -27.46
N ARG A 48 -3.00 3.41 -27.95
CA ARG A 48 -1.57 3.68 -27.80
C ARG A 48 -1.19 3.84 -26.33
N VAL A 49 -1.92 4.66 -25.57
CA VAL A 49 -1.67 4.85 -24.13
C VAL A 49 -1.81 3.55 -23.36
N ILE A 50 -2.86 2.77 -23.64
CA ILE A 50 -3.07 1.47 -22.99
C ILE A 50 -1.92 0.50 -23.33
N ARG A 51 -1.45 0.47 -24.58
CA ARG A 51 -0.31 -0.35 -24.99
C ARG A 51 0.97 0.05 -24.27
N GLU A 52 1.26 1.34 -24.18
CA GLU A 52 2.43 1.86 -23.47
C GLU A 52 2.39 1.55 -21.97
N MET A 53 1.21 1.63 -21.34
CA MET A 53 1.01 1.24 -19.94
C MET A 53 1.23 -0.26 -19.73
N LYS A 54 0.68 -1.10 -20.63
CA LYS A 54 0.87 -2.55 -20.59
C LYS A 54 2.33 -2.95 -20.82
N ALA A 55 3.01 -2.32 -21.76
CA ALA A 55 4.42 -2.59 -22.05
C ALA A 55 5.32 -2.23 -20.86
N ARG A 56 5.08 -1.08 -20.22
CA ARG A 56 5.79 -0.70 -18.98
C ARG A 56 5.54 -1.67 -17.84
N ALA A 57 4.30 -2.12 -17.67
CA ALA A 57 3.95 -3.10 -16.63
C ALA A 57 4.55 -4.49 -16.90
N ALA A 58 4.72 -4.89 -18.16
CA ALA A 58 5.27 -6.18 -18.54
C ALA A 58 6.81 -6.22 -18.48
N GLY A 59 7.49 -5.14 -18.94
CA GLY A 59 8.96 -5.09 -18.99
C GLY A 59 9.62 -5.00 -17.60
N ALA A 60 8.96 -4.34 -16.65
CA ALA A 60 9.48 -4.18 -15.29
C ALA A 60 9.32 -5.42 -14.40
N ARG A 61 8.48 -6.40 -14.77
CA ARG A 61 8.12 -7.52 -13.88
C ARG A 61 9.15 -8.64 -13.84
N GLY A 62 9.74 -9.00 -14.96
CA GLY A 62 10.63 -10.18 -15.05
C GLY A 62 11.92 -9.99 -14.27
N ASP A 63 12.60 -8.88 -14.51
CA ASP A 63 13.91 -8.60 -13.90
C ASP A 63 13.76 -8.31 -12.40
N ILE A 64 12.73 -7.57 -12.00
CA ILE A 64 12.46 -7.24 -10.60
C ILE A 64 12.07 -8.51 -9.83
N GLU A 65 11.24 -9.37 -10.39
CA GLU A 65 10.85 -10.62 -9.75
C GLU A 65 12.05 -11.52 -9.48
N GLN A 66 12.97 -11.63 -10.43
CA GLN A 66 14.18 -12.42 -10.27
C GLN A 66 15.08 -11.84 -9.18
N ILE A 67 15.26 -10.52 -9.13
CA ILE A 67 16.04 -9.84 -8.08
C ILE A 67 15.42 -10.11 -6.71
N VAL A 68 14.10 -9.93 -6.57
CA VAL A 68 13.39 -10.14 -5.30
C VAL A 68 13.48 -11.60 -4.85
N ARG A 69 13.32 -12.57 -5.76
CA ARG A 69 13.50 -14.00 -5.45
C ARG A 69 14.92 -14.30 -4.97
N GLY A 70 15.93 -13.71 -5.59
CA GLY A 70 17.33 -13.84 -5.17
C GLY A 70 17.55 -13.31 -3.75
N VAL A 71 17.07 -12.11 -3.45
CA VAL A 71 17.16 -11.51 -2.11
C VAL A 71 16.43 -12.37 -1.07
N MET A 72 15.22 -12.84 -1.39
CA MET A 72 14.45 -13.70 -0.48
C MET A 72 15.16 -15.02 -0.19
N ALA A 73 15.72 -15.68 -1.20
CA ALA A 73 16.47 -16.92 -1.03
C ALA A 73 17.71 -16.71 -0.15
N ASP A 74 18.45 -15.64 -0.39
CA ASP A 74 19.65 -15.30 0.36
C ASP A 74 19.35 -14.97 1.84
N VAL A 75 18.27 -14.21 2.10
CA VAL A 75 17.81 -13.94 3.47
C VAL A 75 17.32 -15.22 4.16
N GLN A 76 16.71 -16.15 3.44
CA GLN A 76 16.33 -17.45 4.00
C GLN A 76 17.53 -18.29 4.40
N GLU A 77 18.61 -18.23 3.64
CA GLU A 77 19.83 -19.00 3.89
C GLU A 77 20.72 -18.37 4.96
N ARG A 78 21.00 -17.06 4.85
CA ARG A 78 21.97 -16.34 5.70
C ARG A 78 21.34 -15.53 6.83
N GLY A 79 20.00 -15.39 6.84
CA GLY A 79 19.28 -14.68 7.90
C GLY A 79 19.65 -13.21 8.02
N TRP A 80 19.96 -12.78 9.25
CA TRP A 80 20.26 -11.38 9.58
C TRP A 80 21.45 -10.80 8.84
N ASP A 81 22.49 -11.59 8.59
CA ASP A 81 23.68 -11.13 7.88
C ASP A 81 23.36 -10.66 6.46
N ALA A 82 22.49 -11.39 5.76
CA ALA A 82 22.00 -10.96 4.45
C ALA A 82 21.18 -9.65 4.54
N VAL A 83 20.35 -9.52 5.57
CA VAL A 83 19.55 -8.28 5.77
C VAL A 83 20.48 -7.08 5.98
N VAL A 84 21.55 -7.23 6.77
CA VAL A 84 22.53 -6.15 6.99
C VAL A 84 23.21 -5.77 5.68
N GLU A 85 23.69 -6.74 4.92
CA GLU A 85 24.36 -6.50 3.63
C GLU A 85 23.46 -5.78 2.64
N TYR A 86 22.20 -6.23 2.49
CA TYR A 86 21.25 -5.57 1.60
C TYR A 86 20.85 -4.18 2.08
N ALA A 87 20.70 -3.95 3.38
CA ALA A 87 20.40 -2.64 3.91
C ALA A 87 21.56 -1.65 3.67
N GLU A 88 22.80 -2.07 3.90
CA GLU A 88 23.97 -1.25 3.57
C GLU A 88 24.04 -0.93 2.08
N LYS A 89 23.75 -1.91 1.24
CA LYS A 89 23.77 -1.76 -0.22
C LYS A 89 22.70 -0.82 -0.75
N PHE A 90 21.48 -0.89 -0.23
CA PHE A 90 20.33 -0.15 -0.76
C PHE A 90 20.01 1.13 0.02
N ASP A 91 20.22 1.12 1.34
CA ASP A 91 19.87 2.24 2.23
C ASP A 91 21.11 3.01 2.70
N GLY A 92 22.33 2.47 2.42
CA GLY A 92 23.60 3.09 2.78
C GLY A 92 23.94 3.02 4.26
N LYS A 93 23.23 2.21 5.05
CA LYS A 93 23.46 2.02 6.49
C LYS A 93 22.96 0.67 6.96
N ALA A 94 23.63 0.12 7.97
CA ALA A 94 23.19 -1.09 8.64
C ALA A 94 21.83 -0.90 9.34
N PRO A 95 20.94 -1.90 9.31
CA PRO A 95 19.71 -1.88 10.08
C PRO A 95 20.01 -2.08 11.56
N TYR A 96 19.11 -1.61 12.42
CA TYR A 96 19.20 -1.82 13.86
C TYR A 96 17.81 -2.09 14.45
N ILE A 97 17.79 -2.79 15.57
CA ILE A 97 16.57 -3.00 16.33
C ILE A 97 16.38 -1.78 17.24
N VAL A 98 15.21 -1.15 17.12
CA VAL A 98 14.89 0.03 17.91
C VAL A 98 14.50 -0.39 19.32
N GLU A 99 15.23 0.11 20.32
CA GLU A 99 14.94 -0.16 21.72
C GLU A 99 13.64 0.54 22.17
N PRO A 100 12.86 -0.09 23.08
CA PRO A 100 11.59 0.49 23.56
C PRO A 100 11.74 1.92 24.12
N SER A 101 12.82 2.21 24.83
CA SER A 101 13.09 3.55 25.37
C SER A 101 13.22 4.64 24.31
N VAL A 102 13.68 4.27 23.10
CA VAL A 102 13.76 5.21 21.97
C VAL A 102 12.37 5.53 21.43
N LEU A 103 11.47 4.51 21.43
CA LEU A 103 10.07 4.70 21.03
C LEU A 103 9.34 5.59 22.03
N ASP A 104 9.52 5.37 23.34
CA ASP A 104 8.92 6.18 24.39
C ASP A 104 9.39 7.65 24.30
N ALA A 105 10.69 7.86 24.15
CA ALA A 105 11.24 9.21 23.98
C ALA A 105 10.72 9.91 22.71
N ALA A 106 10.56 9.16 21.61
CA ALA A 106 10.01 9.72 20.38
C ALA A 106 8.52 10.07 20.53
N TYR A 107 7.76 9.27 21.26
CA TYR A 107 6.36 9.57 21.57
C TYR A 107 6.24 10.84 22.41
N ASP A 108 7.03 10.96 23.47
CA ASP A 108 7.05 12.13 24.37
C ASP A 108 7.46 13.43 23.66
N ALA A 109 8.30 13.31 22.62
CA ALA A 109 8.75 14.45 21.82
C ALA A 109 7.73 14.86 20.74
N CYS A 110 6.67 14.10 20.50
CA CYS A 110 5.67 14.41 19.48
C CYS A 110 4.74 15.56 19.91
N ASP A 111 4.29 16.36 18.94
CA ASP A 111 3.22 17.34 19.17
C ASP A 111 1.95 16.63 19.68
N PRO A 112 1.41 17.03 20.86
CA PRO A 112 0.19 16.46 21.40
C PRO A 112 -1.02 16.51 20.45
N LYS A 113 -1.07 17.52 19.57
CA LYS A 113 -2.12 17.60 18.54
C LYS A 113 -1.99 16.50 17.49
N LEU A 114 -0.74 16.17 17.12
CA LEU A 114 -0.49 15.06 16.21
C LEU A 114 -0.89 13.73 16.84
N ILE A 115 -0.50 13.49 18.09
CA ILE A 115 -0.88 12.28 18.84
C ILE A 115 -2.40 12.16 18.91
N SER A 116 -3.12 13.21 19.32
CA SER A 116 -4.58 13.19 19.38
C SER A 116 -5.25 12.90 18.03
N ALA A 117 -4.69 13.43 16.93
CA ALA A 117 -5.19 13.16 15.59
C ALA A 117 -4.96 11.69 15.18
N LEU A 118 -3.80 11.12 15.50
CA LEU A 118 -3.48 9.72 15.24
C LEU A 118 -4.33 8.76 16.08
N GLU A 119 -4.57 9.08 17.35
CA GLU A 119 -5.46 8.30 18.23
C GLU A 119 -6.90 8.28 17.70
N LYS A 120 -7.41 9.43 17.26
CA LYS A 120 -8.73 9.51 16.62
C LYS A 120 -8.81 8.70 15.33
N ALA A 121 -7.77 8.78 14.51
CA ALA A 121 -7.68 7.97 13.28
C ALA A 121 -7.64 6.47 13.62
N ALA A 122 -6.86 6.08 14.63
CA ALA A 122 -6.76 4.71 15.11
C ALA A 122 -8.12 4.16 15.59
N ALA A 123 -8.88 4.95 16.35
CA ALA A 123 -10.22 4.57 16.79
C ALA A 123 -11.16 4.34 15.59
N ASN A 124 -11.21 5.27 14.64
CA ASN A 124 -12.04 5.14 13.44
C ASN A 124 -11.69 3.90 12.60
N ILE A 125 -10.40 3.62 12.43
CA ILE A 125 -9.93 2.44 11.70
C ILE A 125 -10.35 1.16 12.44
N ARG A 126 -10.23 1.12 13.75
CA ARG A 126 -10.64 -0.01 14.58
C ARG A 126 -12.12 -0.27 14.44
N ASP A 127 -12.96 0.75 14.67
CA ASP A 127 -14.41 0.64 14.58
C ASP A 127 -14.86 0.09 13.24
N TYR A 128 -14.25 0.56 12.16
CA TYR A 128 -14.53 0.07 10.80
C TYR A 128 -14.17 -1.41 10.64
N HIS A 129 -12.95 -1.79 11.04
CA HIS A 129 -12.48 -3.16 10.86
C HIS A 129 -13.15 -4.18 11.78
N GLU A 130 -13.62 -3.77 12.95
CA GLU A 130 -14.44 -4.62 13.81
C GLU A 130 -15.77 -5.03 13.16
N GLN A 131 -16.37 -4.16 12.33
CA GLN A 131 -17.57 -4.50 11.56
C GLN A 131 -17.28 -5.48 10.41
N MET A 132 -16.02 -5.56 9.95
CA MET A 132 -15.60 -6.45 8.87
C MET A 132 -15.22 -7.86 9.35
N LEU A 133 -15.17 -8.10 10.66
CA LEU A 133 -14.76 -9.39 11.20
C LEU A 133 -15.68 -10.52 10.74
N VAL A 134 -15.11 -11.46 10.02
CA VAL A 134 -15.77 -12.73 9.71
C VAL A 134 -15.69 -13.65 10.91
N LYS A 135 -16.83 -14.21 11.33
CA LYS A 135 -16.90 -15.12 12.46
C LYS A 135 -16.86 -16.57 12.00
N THR A 136 -16.28 -17.43 12.83
CA THR A 136 -16.43 -18.87 12.70
C THR A 136 -17.91 -19.23 12.80
N TRP A 137 -18.39 -20.10 11.91
CA TRP A 137 -19.75 -20.62 11.97
C TRP A 137 -19.77 -22.10 11.58
N GLU A 138 -20.73 -22.82 12.16
CA GLU A 138 -20.99 -24.22 11.85
C GLU A 138 -22.50 -24.43 11.63
N TRP A 139 -22.80 -25.29 10.71
CA TRP A 139 -24.15 -25.71 10.39
C TRP A 139 -24.24 -27.23 10.31
N ASN A 140 -25.04 -27.83 11.19
CA ASN A 140 -25.34 -29.26 11.18
C ASN A 140 -26.53 -29.50 10.26
N ARG A 141 -26.24 -30.00 9.06
CA ARG A 141 -27.25 -30.20 8.01
C ARG A 141 -28.09 -31.46 8.25
N SER A 142 -27.44 -32.57 8.61
CA SER A 142 -28.06 -33.84 8.90
C SER A 142 -27.20 -34.61 9.90
N LYS A 143 -27.69 -35.81 10.32
CA LYS A 143 -26.96 -36.63 11.29
C LYS A 143 -25.60 -37.07 10.72
N GLY A 144 -24.55 -36.51 11.27
CA GLY A 144 -23.17 -36.78 10.87
C GLY A 144 -22.58 -35.84 9.80
N GLU A 145 -23.36 -34.84 9.32
CA GLU A 145 -22.87 -33.86 8.37
C GLU A 145 -22.76 -32.47 9.03
N THR A 146 -21.56 -31.98 9.20
CA THR A 146 -21.29 -30.61 9.66
C THR A 146 -20.58 -29.82 8.56
N LEU A 147 -21.12 -28.67 8.20
CA LEU A 147 -20.54 -27.70 7.29
C LEU A 147 -20.22 -26.43 8.06
N GLY A 148 -19.14 -25.77 7.71
CA GLY A 148 -18.78 -24.56 8.42
C GLY A 148 -17.55 -23.86 7.87
N GLN A 149 -17.21 -22.77 8.49
CA GLN A 149 -15.99 -22.01 8.21
C GLN A 149 -15.30 -21.67 9.52
N THR A 150 -14.06 -22.10 9.68
CA THR A 150 -13.21 -21.69 10.80
C THR A 150 -12.42 -20.46 10.40
N VAL A 151 -12.54 -19.41 11.20
CA VAL A 151 -11.80 -18.16 11.05
C VAL A 151 -10.90 -17.97 12.27
N ARG A 152 -9.62 -17.75 12.02
CA ARG A 152 -8.63 -17.49 13.07
C ARG A 152 -7.60 -16.48 12.59
N GLY A 153 -7.09 -15.65 13.49
CA GLY A 153 -5.98 -14.75 13.24
C GLY A 153 -4.68 -15.52 12.94
N LEU A 154 -3.80 -14.90 12.19
CA LEU A 154 -2.44 -15.41 12.00
C LEU A 154 -1.68 -15.33 13.33
N ALA A 155 -0.76 -16.27 13.56
CA ALA A 155 0.04 -16.28 14.79
C ALA A 155 0.98 -15.07 14.86
N ARG A 156 1.59 -14.73 13.72
CA ARG A 156 2.56 -13.64 13.61
C ARG A 156 2.50 -13.01 12.22
N VAL A 157 2.66 -11.68 12.14
CA VAL A 157 2.80 -10.94 10.88
C VAL A 157 3.96 -9.94 10.99
N GLY A 158 4.64 -9.68 9.88
CA GLY A 158 5.58 -8.58 9.73
C GLY A 158 4.90 -7.45 8.96
N ILE A 159 5.14 -6.21 9.39
CA ILE A 159 4.63 -5.02 8.70
C ILE A 159 5.81 -4.22 8.18
N TYR A 160 5.79 -3.94 6.87
CA TYR A 160 6.73 -3.03 6.25
C TYR A 160 6.13 -1.65 6.10
N VAL A 161 6.78 -0.66 6.68
CA VAL A 161 6.38 0.75 6.53
C VAL A 161 7.47 1.45 5.73
N PRO A 162 7.16 1.96 4.53
CA PRO A 162 8.13 2.68 3.73
C PRO A 162 8.59 3.95 4.46
N GLY A 163 9.90 4.21 4.41
CA GLY A 163 10.55 5.38 4.98
C GLY A 163 11.38 6.11 3.95
N GLY A 164 12.15 7.09 4.35
CA GLY A 164 13.08 7.84 3.50
C GLY A 164 12.57 9.25 3.20
N THR A 165 11.95 9.48 2.05
CA THR A 165 11.52 10.85 1.64
C THR A 165 10.29 11.36 2.36
N ALA A 166 9.46 10.49 2.93
CA ALA A 166 8.28 10.85 3.70
C ALA A 166 8.00 9.83 4.81
N ALA A 167 7.43 10.31 5.91
CA ALA A 167 6.91 9.46 6.98
C ALA A 167 5.46 9.05 6.67
N TYR A 168 5.13 7.79 6.88
CA TYR A 168 3.81 7.23 6.62
C TYR A 168 3.16 6.66 7.90
N PRO A 169 2.78 7.51 8.87
CA PRO A 169 2.13 7.04 10.09
C PRO A 169 0.78 6.36 9.81
N SER A 170 0.11 6.76 8.73
CA SER A 170 -1.13 6.14 8.29
C SER A 170 -0.95 4.67 7.90
N THR A 171 0.17 4.30 7.28
CA THR A 171 0.47 2.91 6.94
C THR A 171 0.57 2.05 8.20
N VAL A 172 1.26 2.55 9.24
CA VAL A 172 1.32 1.85 10.53
C VAL A 172 -0.08 1.57 11.07
N LEU A 173 -0.95 2.59 11.11
CA LEU A 173 -2.32 2.43 11.62
C LEU A 173 -3.16 1.48 10.77
N MET A 174 -3.06 1.60 9.44
CA MET A 174 -3.85 0.81 8.48
C MET A 174 -3.43 -0.65 8.41
N ASP A 175 -2.21 -0.99 8.83
CA ASP A 175 -1.72 -2.36 8.83
C ASP A 175 -1.81 -3.00 10.23
N VAL A 176 -1.39 -2.27 11.28
CA VAL A 176 -1.36 -2.80 12.65
C VAL A 176 -2.75 -2.98 13.23
N ILE A 177 -3.65 -2.01 13.03
CA ILE A 177 -4.97 -2.05 13.66
C ILE A 177 -5.83 -3.19 13.11
N PRO A 178 -5.96 -3.38 11.78
CA PRO A 178 -6.64 -4.55 11.22
C PRO A 178 -6.06 -5.89 11.68
N ALA A 179 -4.72 -5.99 11.76
CA ALA A 179 -4.06 -7.20 12.25
C ALA A 179 -4.45 -7.49 13.71
N LYS A 180 -4.45 -6.48 14.59
CA LYS A 180 -4.91 -6.62 15.99
C LYS A 180 -6.38 -6.99 16.07
N VAL A 181 -7.25 -6.35 15.29
CA VAL A 181 -8.68 -6.66 15.23
C VAL A 181 -8.92 -8.11 14.77
N ALA A 182 -8.12 -8.59 13.80
CA ALA A 182 -8.18 -9.98 13.34
C ALA A 182 -7.60 -11.00 14.33
N GLY A 183 -7.10 -10.58 15.50
CA GLY A 183 -6.59 -11.46 16.54
C GLY A 183 -5.17 -11.97 16.27
N VAL A 184 -4.35 -11.24 15.54
CA VAL A 184 -2.93 -11.56 15.34
C VAL A 184 -2.18 -11.45 16.67
N GLY A 185 -1.49 -12.52 17.06
CA GLY A 185 -0.82 -12.59 18.35
C GLY A 185 0.49 -11.79 18.46
N GLN A 186 1.24 -11.72 17.34
CA GLN A 186 2.52 -10.99 17.24
C GLN A 186 2.56 -10.15 15.97
N ILE A 187 2.94 -8.88 16.09
CA ILE A 187 3.09 -7.95 14.97
C ILE A 187 4.49 -7.34 15.05
#